data_a1906f7499072f9dc287fd10d4bd97ca
#
_entry.id   a1906f7499072f9dc287fd10d4bd97ca
#
_cell.length_a   1.000
_cell.length_b   1.000
_cell.length_c   1.000
_cell.angle_alpha   90.00
_cell.angle_beta   90.00
_cell.angle_gamma   90.00
#
_symmetry.space_group_name_H-M   'P 1'
#
loop_
_entity.id
_entity.type
_entity.pdbx_description
1 polymer ?
#
loop_
_entity_poly.entity_id
_entity_poly.type
_entity_poly.pdbx_seq_one_letter_code
_entity_poly.pdbx_strand_id
1 'polypeptide(L)'
;MPPERTLPACLAVTPPCPGASRGAAAGGVLMALLACGCALGPHRAPSPAPVVNAAVASSTVLNEYLLLLQRLAQGKPAEQAEILASAQRDYDIAPTPSHELRLALVLGTPGHPATDLPKAQGLLRELMANPEMLLPGERALAFLILSQIDDHLTLDAENRRLQSEAVRADQQRMANANHRLQAEMDENTRLRRELEEARAKLDAIANIERSLNERKPGSTGR
;
A
#
# COMPACT_ATOMS: atom_id res chain seq x y z
N MET A 1 7.80 -6.96 -37.88
CA MET A 1 8.47 -5.73 -37.42
C MET A 1 7.59 -5.11 -36.36
N PRO A 2 7.94 -5.19 -35.08
CA PRO A 2 7.23 -4.47 -34.01
C PRO A 2 7.84 -3.06 -33.85
N PRO A 3 7.03 -2.05 -33.45
CA PRO A 3 7.55 -0.70 -33.25
C PRO A 3 8.29 -0.58 -31.90
N GLU A 4 9.46 0.02 -31.97
CA GLU A 4 10.28 0.41 -30.82
C GLU A 4 9.53 1.39 -29.93
N ARG A 5 9.36 1.05 -28.65
CA ARG A 5 8.88 1.97 -27.61
C ARG A 5 10.07 2.77 -27.07
N THR A 6 10.16 4.00 -27.47
CA THR A 6 11.04 5.01 -26.86
C THR A 6 10.59 5.28 -25.42
N LEU A 7 11.46 5.04 -24.47
CA LEU A 7 11.33 5.41 -23.06
C LEU A 7 11.53 6.92 -22.89
N PRO A 8 10.69 7.62 -22.12
CA PRO A 8 10.96 9.03 -21.79
C PRO A 8 12.04 9.13 -20.71
N ALA A 9 12.94 10.09 -20.94
CA ALA A 9 14.07 10.44 -20.12
C ALA A 9 13.65 10.83 -18.68
N CYS A 10 14.36 10.28 -17.69
CA CYS A 10 14.32 10.69 -16.30
C CYS A 10 14.75 12.15 -16.16
N LEU A 11 13.81 13.01 -15.74
CA LEU A 11 14.10 14.34 -15.23
C LEU A 11 14.72 14.21 -13.83
N ALA A 12 16.00 14.49 -13.75
CA ALA A 12 16.74 14.64 -12.50
C ALA A 12 16.24 15.89 -11.76
N VAL A 13 15.54 15.66 -10.64
CA VAL A 13 15.20 16.72 -9.68
C VAL A 13 16.37 16.89 -8.73
N THR A 14 17.10 17.99 -8.88
CA THR A 14 18.14 18.44 -7.95
C THR A 14 17.49 19.10 -6.73
N PRO A 15 17.87 18.73 -5.47
CA PRO A 15 17.40 19.43 -4.28
C PRO A 15 18.13 20.77 -4.08
N PRO A 16 17.48 21.82 -3.56
CA PRO A 16 18.14 23.08 -3.26
C PRO A 16 18.97 22.97 -1.95
N CYS A 17 20.19 23.45 -2.01
CA CYS A 17 21.06 23.64 -0.84
C CYS A 17 20.53 24.77 0.06
N PRO A 18 20.49 24.60 1.41
CA PRO A 18 20.25 25.73 2.31
C PRO A 18 21.50 26.58 2.48
N GLY A 19 21.35 27.85 2.18
CA GLY A 19 22.39 28.86 2.29
C GLY A 19 22.85 29.12 3.72
N ALA A 20 24.13 29.22 3.87
CA ALA A 20 24.81 29.69 5.07
C ALA A 20 24.57 31.21 5.27
N SER A 21 23.98 31.59 6.38
CA SER A 21 24.01 32.99 6.85
C SER A 21 25.02 33.15 7.97
N ARG A 22 26.11 33.82 7.62
CA ARG A 22 27.06 34.40 8.58
C ARG A 22 26.43 35.62 9.22
N GLY A 23 26.32 35.62 10.55
CA GLY A 23 26.02 36.80 11.34
C GLY A 23 27.07 36.94 12.42
N ALA A 24 28.05 37.84 12.18
CA ALA A 24 29.00 38.30 13.16
C ALA A 24 28.36 39.47 13.94
N ALA A 25 28.39 39.42 15.26
CA ALA A 25 28.33 40.62 16.10
C ALA A 25 29.19 40.42 17.34
N ALA A 26 30.14 41.31 17.42
CA ALA A 26 31.09 41.50 18.51
C ALA A 26 30.44 42.23 19.71
N GLY A 27 31.02 42.05 20.88
CA GLY A 27 31.00 43.10 21.89
C GLY A 27 30.66 42.66 23.32
N GLY A 28 31.60 42.88 24.23
CA GLY A 28 31.26 43.11 25.59
C GLY A 28 32.07 42.38 26.65
N VAL A 29 33.29 42.85 26.84
CA VAL A 29 34.08 42.66 28.06
C VAL A 29 33.36 43.27 29.25
N LEU A 30 33.14 42.51 30.32
CA LEU A 30 33.15 43.11 31.67
C LEU A 30 33.64 42.09 32.70
N MET A 31 34.82 42.39 33.21
CA MET A 31 35.52 41.79 34.30
C MET A 31 34.88 42.26 35.63
N ALA A 32 34.49 41.32 36.47
CA ALA A 32 34.20 41.60 37.87
C ALA A 32 34.71 40.42 38.72
N LEU A 33 35.92 40.64 39.23
CA LEU A 33 36.49 39.90 40.37
C LEU A 33 35.70 40.22 41.62
N LEU A 34 35.18 39.26 42.33
CA LEU A 34 34.98 39.30 43.76
C LEU A 34 35.20 37.92 44.36
N ALA A 35 36.32 37.79 45.02
CA ALA A 35 36.64 36.70 45.91
C ALA A 35 35.74 36.79 47.16
N CYS A 36 35.24 35.67 47.66
CA CYS A 36 35.17 35.33 49.08
C CYS A 36 34.46 34.00 49.30
N GLY A 37 35.03 33.16 50.12
CA GLY A 37 34.26 32.14 50.85
C GLY A 37 34.70 30.73 50.69
N CYS A 38 35.86 30.36 51.26
CA CYS A 38 36.12 28.96 51.64
C CYS A 38 35.12 28.50 52.70
N ALA A 39 34.20 27.63 52.29
CA ALA A 39 33.49 26.76 53.22
C ALA A 39 33.84 25.33 52.75
N LEU A 40 34.85 24.70 53.37
CA LEU A 40 35.09 23.28 53.32
C LEU A 40 33.98 22.55 54.11
N GLY A 41 32.82 22.30 53.44
CA GLY A 41 31.90 21.24 53.84
C GLY A 41 32.23 20.00 53.03
N PRO A 42 32.19 18.80 53.62
CA PRO A 42 32.34 17.57 52.88
C PRO A 42 31.08 17.45 51.97
N HIS A 43 31.19 17.94 50.77
CA HIS A 43 30.18 17.69 49.74
C HIS A 43 30.20 16.20 49.43
N ARG A 44 29.31 15.49 50.12
CA ARG A 44 28.90 14.16 49.75
C ARG A 44 28.36 14.30 48.31
N ALA A 45 29.19 13.96 47.34
CA ALA A 45 28.77 13.92 45.94
C ALA A 45 27.47 13.09 45.86
N PRO A 46 26.38 13.65 45.26
CA PRO A 46 25.20 12.86 45.03
C PRO A 46 25.60 11.69 44.14
N SER A 47 25.37 10.51 44.63
CA SER A 47 25.64 9.26 43.92
C SER A 47 24.90 9.28 42.58
N PRO A 48 25.57 9.23 41.41
CA PRO A 48 24.89 9.18 40.13
C PRO A 48 24.45 7.74 39.84
N ALA A 49 23.37 7.29 40.48
CA ALA A 49 23.07 5.86 40.43
C ALA A 49 21.75 5.41 39.77
N PRO A 50 20.68 6.17 39.53
CA PRO A 50 19.53 5.56 38.87
C PRO A 50 19.51 5.70 37.32
N VAL A 51 20.13 6.70 36.74
CA VAL A 51 19.99 7.01 35.31
C VAL A 51 20.72 6.03 34.41
N VAL A 52 21.88 5.57 34.79
CA VAL A 52 22.69 4.61 34.00
C VAL A 52 22.03 3.24 33.95
N ASN A 53 21.43 2.80 35.07
CA ASN A 53 20.77 1.51 35.15
C ASN A 53 19.47 1.45 34.33
N ALA A 54 18.70 2.54 34.25
CA ALA A 54 17.50 2.63 33.43
C ALA A 54 17.81 2.61 31.92
N ALA A 55 18.87 3.30 31.50
CA ALA A 55 19.28 3.29 30.10
C ALA A 55 19.80 1.92 29.65
N VAL A 56 20.57 1.24 30.50
CA VAL A 56 21.06 -0.13 30.22
C VAL A 56 19.90 -1.12 30.17
N ALA A 57 18.96 -1.05 31.11
CA ALA A 57 17.77 -1.91 31.11
C ALA A 57 16.94 -1.71 29.83
N SER A 58 16.72 -0.45 29.44
CA SER A 58 15.99 -0.11 28.21
C SER A 58 16.64 -0.65 26.94
N SER A 59 17.98 -0.59 26.85
CA SER A 59 18.72 -1.11 25.70
C SER A 59 18.70 -2.63 25.62
N THR A 60 18.73 -3.31 26.76
CA THR A 60 18.66 -4.79 26.82
C THR A 60 17.30 -5.28 26.34
N VAL A 61 16.22 -4.70 26.85
CA VAL A 61 14.85 -5.05 26.45
C VAL A 61 14.61 -4.79 24.96
N LEU A 62 15.07 -3.65 24.46
CA LEU A 62 14.97 -3.34 23.02
C LEU A 62 15.71 -4.35 22.15
N ASN A 63 16.90 -4.77 22.58
CA ASN A 63 17.67 -5.78 21.86
C ASN A 63 16.94 -7.14 21.82
N GLU A 64 16.25 -7.52 22.91
CA GLU A 64 15.44 -8.74 22.95
C GLU A 64 14.29 -8.69 21.94
N TYR A 65 13.59 -7.55 21.81
CA TYR A 65 12.55 -7.37 20.79
C TYR A 65 13.11 -7.44 19.37
N LEU A 66 14.25 -6.82 19.10
CA LEU A 66 14.88 -6.87 17.79
C LEU A 66 15.31 -8.29 17.41
N LEU A 67 15.86 -9.05 18.35
CA LEU A 67 16.19 -10.46 18.14
C LEU A 67 14.94 -11.31 17.91
N LEU A 68 13.85 -11.05 18.64
CA LEU A 68 12.56 -11.70 18.43
C LEU A 68 12.05 -11.45 17.00
N LEU A 69 12.04 -10.20 16.57
CA LEU A 69 11.61 -9.82 15.22
C LEU A 69 12.48 -10.44 14.13
N GLN A 70 13.81 -10.48 14.35
CA GLN A 70 14.73 -11.14 13.44
C GLN A 70 14.44 -12.65 13.32
N ARG A 71 14.24 -13.34 14.44
CA ARG A 71 13.89 -14.77 14.44
C ARG A 71 12.53 -15.02 13.79
N LEU A 72 11.57 -14.14 14.02
CA LEU A 72 10.26 -14.22 13.39
C LEU A 72 10.35 -14.05 11.87
N ALA A 73 11.15 -13.10 11.39
CA ALA A 73 11.33 -12.82 9.95
C ALA A 73 12.11 -13.92 9.22
N GLN A 74 13.07 -14.59 9.91
CA GLN A 74 13.96 -15.58 9.29
C GLN A 74 13.61 -17.01 9.65
N GLY A 75 12.72 -17.21 10.66
CA GLY A 75 12.35 -18.50 11.20
C GLY A 75 11.51 -19.35 10.25
N LYS A 76 11.57 -20.65 10.47
CA LYS A 76 10.68 -21.60 9.79
C LYS A 76 9.25 -21.46 10.34
N PRO A 77 8.20 -21.86 9.59
CA PRO A 77 6.81 -21.75 10.04
C PRO A 77 6.52 -22.38 11.41
N ALA A 78 7.18 -23.47 11.76
CA ALA A 78 7.05 -24.09 13.07
C ALA A 78 7.62 -23.21 14.20
N GLU A 79 8.77 -22.58 13.98
CA GLU A 79 9.39 -21.66 14.93
C GLU A 79 8.55 -20.36 15.07
N GLN A 80 8.03 -19.84 13.97
CA GLN A 80 7.13 -18.68 13.99
C GLN A 80 5.86 -18.98 14.81
N ALA A 81 5.27 -20.16 14.64
CA ALA A 81 4.10 -20.59 15.41
C ALA A 81 4.41 -20.73 16.91
N GLU A 82 5.59 -21.24 17.26
CA GLU A 82 6.04 -21.35 18.66
C GLU A 82 6.25 -19.97 19.30
N ILE A 83 6.86 -19.03 18.59
CA ILE A 83 7.04 -17.65 19.04
C ILE A 83 5.68 -16.99 19.32
N LEU A 84 4.69 -17.15 18.42
CA LEU A 84 3.35 -16.63 18.63
C LEU A 84 2.69 -17.28 19.84
N ALA A 85 2.72 -18.62 19.93
CA ALA A 85 2.12 -19.33 21.06
C ALA A 85 2.75 -18.95 22.40
N SER A 86 4.06 -18.65 22.41
CA SER A 86 4.72 -18.12 23.61
C SER A 86 4.23 -16.71 23.95
N ALA A 87 4.22 -15.80 22.99
CA ALA A 87 3.79 -14.42 23.20
C ALA A 87 2.33 -14.35 23.67
N GLN A 88 1.45 -15.18 23.09
CA GLN A 88 0.04 -15.26 23.50
C GLN A 88 -0.10 -15.77 24.92
N ARG A 89 0.59 -16.85 25.29
CA ARG A 89 0.56 -17.40 26.66
C ARG A 89 1.08 -16.41 27.70
N ASP A 90 2.18 -15.72 27.39
CA ASP A 90 2.77 -14.73 28.30
C ASP A 90 1.79 -13.59 28.57
N TYR A 91 1.08 -13.13 27.54
CA TYR A 91 0.03 -12.13 27.64
C TYR A 91 -1.19 -12.63 28.42
N ASP A 92 -1.66 -13.86 28.15
CA ASP A 92 -2.83 -14.46 28.83
C ASP A 92 -2.58 -14.68 30.31
N ILE A 93 -1.33 -15.04 30.72
CA ILE A 93 -0.96 -15.27 32.12
C ILE A 93 -0.80 -13.93 32.86
N ALA A 94 -0.15 -12.96 32.24
CA ALA A 94 0.13 -11.66 32.84
C ALA A 94 0.04 -10.54 31.78
N PRO A 95 -1.09 -9.85 31.64
CA PRO A 95 -1.28 -8.80 30.67
C PRO A 95 -0.55 -7.51 31.10
N THR A 96 0.78 -7.56 31.01
CA THR A 96 1.64 -6.40 31.25
C THR A 96 1.86 -5.63 29.95
N PRO A 97 2.16 -4.32 29.98
CA PRO A 97 2.47 -3.55 28.77
C PRO A 97 3.57 -4.15 27.90
N SER A 98 4.61 -4.75 28.51
CA SER A 98 5.69 -5.39 27.77
C SER A 98 5.25 -6.70 27.10
N HIS A 99 4.37 -7.51 27.73
CA HIS A 99 3.81 -8.73 27.11
C HIS A 99 2.83 -8.37 25.98
N GLU A 100 2.03 -7.34 26.18
CA GLU A 100 1.12 -6.81 25.16
C GLU A 100 1.90 -6.29 23.96
N LEU A 101 2.98 -5.51 24.17
CA LEU A 101 3.87 -5.05 23.13
C LEU A 101 4.49 -6.23 22.38
N ARG A 102 4.99 -7.24 23.10
CA ARG A 102 5.57 -8.44 22.49
C ARG A 102 4.58 -9.15 21.57
N LEU A 103 3.35 -9.34 22.03
CA LEU A 103 2.28 -9.95 21.23
C LEU A 103 1.94 -9.10 20.00
N ALA A 104 1.81 -7.78 20.20
CA ALA A 104 1.54 -6.85 19.10
C ALA A 104 2.64 -6.85 18.05
N LEU A 105 3.91 -6.92 18.46
CA LEU A 105 5.05 -7.04 17.54
C LEU A 105 5.02 -8.32 16.71
N VAL A 106 4.68 -9.45 17.34
CA VAL A 106 4.55 -10.74 16.65
C VAL A 106 3.42 -10.70 15.64
N LEU A 107 2.23 -10.22 16.02
CA LEU A 107 1.08 -10.12 15.12
C LEU A 107 1.27 -9.09 14.02
N GLY A 108 2.02 -8.01 14.31
CA GLY A 108 2.28 -6.91 13.38
C GLY A 108 3.39 -7.18 12.37
N THR A 109 4.19 -8.23 12.55
CA THR A 109 5.25 -8.57 11.60
C THR A 109 4.66 -9.27 10.38
N PRO A 110 4.84 -8.74 9.15
CA PRO A 110 4.33 -9.38 7.95
C PRO A 110 5.16 -10.61 7.56
N GLY A 111 4.57 -11.52 6.77
CA GLY A 111 5.29 -12.64 6.14
C GLY A 111 5.21 -13.97 6.87
N HIS A 112 4.41 -14.09 7.93
CA HIS A 112 4.12 -15.36 8.57
C HIS A 112 2.60 -15.65 8.64
N PRO A 113 2.19 -16.94 8.79
CA PRO A 113 0.77 -17.32 8.67
C PRO A 113 -0.16 -16.71 9.73
N ALA A 114 0.41 -16.27 10.85
CA ALA A 114 -0.34 -15.71 11.97
C ALA A 114 -0.33 -14.17 12.03
N THR A 115 0.09 -13.51 10.96
CA THR A 115 0.03 -12.04 10.86
C THR A 115 -1.42 -11.56 10.96
N ASP A 116 -1.69 -10.67 11.93
CA ASP A 116 -2.99 -10.01 12.14
C ASP A 116 -2.75 -8.52 12.40
N LEU A 117 -2.61 -7.77 11.31
CA LEU A 117 -2.32 -6.33 11.38
C LEU A 117 -3.41 -5.53 12.10
N PRO A 118 -4.74 -5.80 11.89
CA PRO A 118 -5.79 -5.11 12.63
C PRO A 118 -5.72 -5.33 14.14
N LYS A 119 -5.46 -6.57 14.58
CA LYS A 119 -5.32 -6.90 16.00
C LYS A 119 -4.07 -6.24 16.59
N ALA A 120 -2.94 -6.32 15.90
CA ALA A 120 -1.70 -5.66 16.31
C ALA A 120 -1.88 -4.14 16.43
N GLN A 121 -2.56 -3.51 15.46
CA GLN A 121 -2.90 -2.09 15.49
C GLN A 121 -3.72 -1.72 16.75
N GLY A 122 -4.73 -2.54 17.08
CA GLY A 122 -5.56 -2.33 18.27
C GLY A 122 -4.73 -2.32 19.55
N LEU A 123 -3.91 -3.36 19.76
CA LEU A 123 -3.02 -3.48 20.91
C LEU A 123 -2.02 -2.32 21.01
N LEU A 124 -1.38 -1.95 19.89
CA LEU A 124 -0.42 -0.83 19.89
C LEU A 124 -1.09 0.52 20.18
N ARG A 125 -2.31 0.75 19.72
CA ARG A 125 -3.07 1.96 20.04
C ARG A 125 -3.45 2.02 21.51
N GLU A 126 -3.81 0.90 22.11
CA GLU A 126 -4.09 0.79 23.55
C GLU A 126 -2.85 1.12 24.38
N LEU A 127 -1.71 0.52 24.03
CA LEU A 127 -0.42 0.84 24.65
C LEU A 127 -0.02 2.32 24.50
N MET A 128 -0.25 2.90 23.34
CA MET A 128 0.08 4.30 23.06
C MET A 128 -0.90 5.30 23.71
N ALA A 129 -2.03 4.83 24.23
CA ALA A 129 -2.92 5.67 25.05
C ALA A 129 -2.31 5.98 26.42
N ASN A 130 -1.44 5.08 26.94
CA ASN A 130 -0.75 5.25 28.23
C ASN A 130 0.78 5.04 28.05
N PRO A 131 1.46 5.91 27.31
CA PRO A 131 2.85 5.71 26.90
C PRO A 131 3.86 5.73 28.04
N GLU A 132 3.48 6.28 29.20
CA GLU A 132 4.30 6.32 30.44
C GLU A 132 4.48 4.92 31.06
N MET A 133 3.63 3.95 30.73
CA MET A 133 3.74 2.57 31.18
C MET A 133 4.85 1.79 30.45
N LEU A 134 5.36 2.34 29.34
CA LEU A 134 6.40 1.74 28.51
C LEU A 134 7.75 2.40 28.77
N LEU A 135 8.81 1.59 28.69
CA LEU A 135 10.18 2.11 28.66
C LEU A 135 10.39 3.00 27.41
N PRO A 136 11.30 3.98 27.43
CA PRO A 136 11.51 4.86 26.29
C PRO A 136 11.80 4.14 24.97
N GLY A 137 12.56 3.04 25.00
CA GLY A 137 12.84 2.20 23.84
C GLY A 137 11.61 1.41 23.35
N GLU A 138 10.79 0.88 24.26
CA GLU A 138 9.55 0.19 23.93
C GLU A 138 8.55 1.15 23.28
N ARG A 139 8.41 2.35 23.82
CA ARG A 139 7.53 3.39 23.27
C ARG A 139 7.94 3.80 21.86
N ALA A 140 9.23 4.00 21.63
CA ALA A 140 9.74 4.34 20.30
C ALA A 140 9.48 3.20 19.30
N LEU A 141 9.68 1.95 19.71
CA LEU A 141 9.41 0.77 18.88
C LEU A 141 7.91 0.62 18.61
N ALA A 142 7.07 0.75 19.63
CA ALA A 142 5.61 0.69 19.49
C ALA A 142 5.09 1.74 18.49
N PHE A 143 5.57 2.98 18.60
CA PHE A 143 5.21 4.07 17.68
C PHE A 143 5.63 3.76 16.23
N LEU A 144 6.86 3.29 16.03
CA LEU A 144 7.37 2.96 14.69
C LEU A 144 6.56 1.84 14.03
N ILE A 145 6.30 0.76 14.78
CA ILE A 145 5.55 -0.39 14.25
C ILE A 145 4.08 -0.02 14.01
N LEU A 146 3.46 0.78 14.88
CA LEU A 146 2.10 1.27 14.67
C LEU A 146 2.00 2.09 13.38
N SER A 147 2.94 3.02 13.16
CA SER A 147 3.00 3.80 11.91
C SER A 147 3.16 2.90 10.69
N GLN A 148 4.03 1.90 10.74
CA GLN A 148 4.21 0.95 9.65
C GLN A 148 2.95 0.12 9.37
N ILE A 149 2.23 -0.31 10.41
CA ILE A 149 0.96 -1.04 10.26
C ILE A 149 -0.11 -0.14 9.65
N ASP A 150 -0.25 1.10 10.11
CA ASP A 150 -1.21 2.08 9.57
C ASP A 150 -0.97 2.31 8.07
N ASP A 151 0.29 2.49 7.66
CA ASP A 151 0.67 2.63 6.26
C ASP A 151 0.33 1.37 5.44
N HIS A 152 0.61 0.19 5.99
CA HIS A 152 0.33 -1.09 5.32
C HIS A 152 -1.17 -1.32 5.11
N LEU A 153 -1.97 -1.05 6.14
CA LEU A 153 -3.44 -1.18 6.06
C LEU A 153 -4.04 -0.17 5.06
N THR A 154 -3.48 1.03 4.99
CA THR A 154 -3.89 2.07 4.03
C THR A 154 -3.57 1.62 2.60
N LEU A 155 -2.36 1.12 2.34
CA LEU A 155 -1.97 0.60 1.03
C LEU A 155 -2.80 -0.62 0.62
N ASP A 156 -3.13 -1.52 1.54
CA ASP A 156 -4.00 -2.66 1.26
C ASP A 156 -5.41 -2.23 0.89
N ALA A 157 -5.98 -1.24 1.58
CA ALA A 157 -7.28 -0.69 1.27
C ALA A 157 -7.30 -0.04 -0.12
N GLU A 158 -6.25 0.74 -0.45
CA GLU A 158 -6.08 1.35 -1.76
C GLU A 158 -5.93 0.31 -2.88
N ASN A 159 -5.13 -0.72 -2.68
CA ASN A 159 -4.97 -1.81 -3.63
C ASN A 159 -6.30 -2.52 -3.91
N ARG A 160 -7.09 -2.83 -2.87
CA ARG A 160 -8.42 -3.45 -3.03
C ARG A 160 -9.37 -2.52 -3.79
N ARG A 161 -9.32 -1.21 -3.53
CA ARG A 161 -10.11 -0.22 -4.25
C ARG A 161 -9.74 -0.22 -5.74
N LEU A 162 -8.45 -0.10 -6.07
CA LEU A 162 -7.97 -0.10 -7.46
C LEU A 162 -8.31 -1.40 -8.20
N GLN A 163 -8.17 -2.55 -7.55
CA GLN A 163 -8.57 -3.84 -8.11
C GLN A 163 -10.08 -3.88 -8.42
N SER A 164 -10.93 -3.38 -7.51
CA SER A 164 -12.37 -3.33 -7.72
C SER A 164 -12.76 -2.39 -8.88
N GLU A 165 -12.08 -1.26 -9.00
CA GLU A 165 -12.26 -0.31 -10.11
C GLU A 165 -11.83 -0.91 -11.45
N ALA A 166 -10.69 -1.62 -11.48
CA ALA A 166 -10.22 -2.31 -12.69
C ALA A 166 -11.23 -3.37 -13.16
N VAL A 167 -11.73 -4.21 -12.25
CA VAL A 167 -12.76 -5.22 -12.57
C VAL A 167 -14.03 -4.57 -13.12
N ARG A 168 -14.50 -3.48 -12.51
CA ARG A 168 -15.67 -2.74 -13.01
C ARG A 168 -15.44 -2.15 -14.39
N ALA A 169 -14.26 -1.57 -14.63
CA ALA A 169 -13.90 -1.02 -15.94
C ALA A 169 -13.87 -2.11 -17.03
N ASP A 170 -13.32 -3.29 -16.71
CA ASP A 170 -13.29 -4.41 -17.64
C ASP A 170 -14.69 -4.97 -17.93
N GLN A 171 -15.53 -5.09 -16.92
CA GLN A 171 -16.94 -5.47 -17.12
C GLN A 171 -17.68 -4.49 -18.03
N GLN A 172 -17.45 -3.19 -17.87
CA GLN A 172 -18.04 -2.14 -18.68
C GLN A 172 -17.55 -2.19 -20.14
N ARG A 173 -16.24 -2.45 -20.34
CA ARG A 173 -15.64 -2.65 -21.68
C ARG A 173 -16.26 -3.87 -22.37
N MET A 174 -16.40 -4.98 -21.66
CA MET A 174 -17.02 -6.21 -22.20
C MET A 174 -18.49 -5.99 -22.55
N ALA A 175 -19.25 -5.31 -21.68
CA ALA A 175 -20.66 -5.00 -21.95
C ALA A 175 -20.80 -4.11 -23.21
N ASN A 176 -19.96 -3.08 -23.34
CA ASN A 176 -19.94 -2.21 -24.50
C ASN A 176 -19.55 -2.96 -25.79
N ALA A 177 -18.54 -3.84 -25.72
CA ALA A 177 -18.14 -4.67 -26.85
C ALA A 177 -19.27 -5.63 -27.30
N ASN A 178 -19.94 -6.27 -26.36
CA ASN A 178 -21.08 -7.15 -26.65
C ASN A 178 -22.26 -6.38 -27.28
N HIS A 179 -22.56 -5.17 -26.77
CA HIS A 179 -23.60 -4.33 -27.35
C HIS A 179 -23.28 -3.93 -28.81
N ARG A 180 -22.02 -3.55 -29.10
CA ARG A 180 -21.57 -3.24 -30.47
C ARG A 180 -21.69 -4.46 -31.37
N LEU A 181 -21.23 -5.61 -30.90
CA LEU A 181 -21.32 -6.87 -31.66
C LEU A 181 -22.79 -7.21 -32.00
N GLN A 182 -23.68 -7.07 -31.03
CA GLN A 182 -25.10 -7.30 -31.24
C GLN A 182 -25.68 -6.35 -32.32
N ALA A 183 -25.36 -5.04 -32.23
CA ALA A 183 -25.82 -4.06 -33.19
C ALA A 183 -25.31 -4.37 -34.63
N GLU A 184 -24.04 -4.78 -34.77
CA GLU A 184 -23.47 -5.19 -36.06
C GLU A 184 -24.14 -6.47 -36.61
N MET A 185 -24.47 -7.43 -35.75
CA MET A 185 -25.18 -8.65 -36.14
C MET A 185 -26.59 -8.32 -36.63
N ASP A 186 -27.30 -7.46 -35.93
CA ASP A 186 -28.66 -7.03 -36.31
C ASP A 186 -28.64 -6.26 -37.65
N GLU A 187 -27.65 -5.38 -37.85
CA GLU A 187 -27.49 -4.68 -39.12
C GLU A 187 -27.12 -5.62 -40.27
N ASN A 188 -26.22 -6.57 -40.04
CA ASN A 188 -25.87 -7.58 -41.05
C ASN A 188 -27.10 -8.42 -41.45
N THR A 189 -27.93 -8.79 -40.50
CA THR A 189 -29.17 -9.52 -40.73
C THR A 189 -30.16 -8.70 -41.56
N ARG A 190 -30.29 -7.39 -41.28
CA ARG A 190 -31.11 -6.47 -42.03
C ARG A 190 -30.62 -6.33 -43.49
N LEU A 191 -29.32 -6.10 -43.66
CA LEU A 191 -28.71 -5.96 -44.99
C LEU A 191 -28.85 -7.25 -45.82
N ARG A 192 -28.73 -8.41 -45.26
CA ARG A 192 -28.98 -9.69 -45.96
C ARG A 192 -30.43 -9.79 -46.45
N ARG A 193 -31.43 -9.41 -45.64
CA ARG A 193 -32.83 -9.38 -46.07
C ARG A 193 -33.07 -8.38 -47.23
N GLU A 194 -32.52 -7.18 -47.12
CA GLU A 194 -32.61 -6.14 -48.18
C GLU A 194 -31.97 -6.67 -49.48
N LEU A 195 -30.85 -7.36 -49.40
CA LEU A 195 -30.17 -7.97 -50.55
C LEU A 195 -31.01 -9.08 -51.19
N GLU A 196 -31.62 -9.97 -50.38
CA GLU A 196 -32.52 -11.00 -50.88
C GLU A 196 -33.75 -10.42 -51.58
N GLU A 197 -34.36 -9.39 -50.99
CA GLU A 197 -35.51 -8.67 -51.60
C GLU A 197 -35.10 -8.01 -52.94
N ALA A 198 -33.93 -7.37 -53.00
CA ALA A 198 -33.43 -6.77 -54.20
C ALA A 198 -33.17 -7.82 -55.33
N ARG A 199 -32.61 -8.97 -54.99
CA ARG A 199 -32.43 -10.09 -55.88
C ARG A 199 -33.77 -10.61 -56.42
N ALA A 200 -34.75 -10.86 -55.54
CA ALA A 200 -36.06 -11.30 -55.93
C ALA A 200 -36.77 -10.29 -56.88
N LYS A 201 -36.61 -8.98 -56.65
CA LYS A 201 -37.12 -7.95 -57.56
C LYS A 201 -36.44 -8.00 -58.92
N LEU A 202 -35.14 -8.17 -58.96
CA LEU A 202 -34.38 -8.32 -60.25
C LEU A 202 -34.79 -9.59 -61.00
N ASP A 203 -34.95 -10.70 -60.33
CA ASP A 203 -35.44 -11.98 -60.92
C ASP A 203 -36.87 -11.84 -61.48
N ALA A 204 -37.75 -11.11 -60.77
CA ALA A 204 -39.11 -10.82 -61.24
C ALA A 204 -39.06 -9.97 -62.53
N ILE A 205 -38.22 -8.91 -62.53
CA ILE A 205 -38.04 -8.05 -63.69
C ILE A 205 -37.52 -8.87 -64.90
N ALA A 206 -36.49 -9.69 -64.68
CA ALA A 206 -35.92 -10.55 -65.72
C ALA A 206 -36.94 -11.54 -66.29
N ASN A 207 -37.81 -12.11 -65.42
CA ASN A 207 -38.89 -12.98 -65.89
C ASN A 207 -39.96 -12.23 -66.68
N ILE A 208 -40.32 -11.01 -66.32
CA ILE A 208 -41.23 -10.15 -67.08
C ILE A 208 -40.64 -9.84 -68.47
N GLU A 209 -39.39 -9.45 -68.49
CA GLU A 209 -38.65 -9.12 -69.72
C GLU A 209 -38.59 -10.35 -70.68
N ARG A 210 -38.31 -11.52 -70.15
CA ARG A 210 -38.32 -12.78 -70.93
C ARG A 210 -39.72 -13.07 -71.48
N SER A 211 -40.75 -12.92 -70.69
CA SER A 211 -42.15 -13.17 -71.10
C SER A 211 -42.62 -12.16 -72.17
N LEU A 212 -42.14 -10.93 -72.13
CA LEU A 212 -42.42 -9.92 -73.13
C LEU A 212 -41.70 -10.20 -74.44
N ASN A 213 -40.48 -10.68 -74.40
CA ASN A 213 -39.71 -11.10 -75.57
C ASN A 213 -40.33 -12.36 -76.26
N GLU A 214 -40.84 -13.32 -75.48
CA GLU A 214 -41.53 -14.47 -76.00
C GLU A 214 -42.90 -14.11 -76.63
N ARG A 215 -43.55 -13.06 -76.17
CA ARG A 215 -44.84 -12.59 -76.71
C ARG A 215 -44.70 -11.70 -77.94
N LYS A 216 -43.49 -11.30 -78.34
CA LYS A 216 -43.27 -10.60 -79.60
C LYS A 216 -43.29 -11.62 -80.75
N PRO A 217 -44.47 -11.85 -81.40
CA PRO A 217 -44.50 -12.68 -82.58
C PRO A 217 -43.68 -11.98 -83.64
N GLY A 218 -42.84 -12.73 -84.32
CA GLY A 218 -41.94 -12.24 -85.38
C GLY A 218 -42.58 -11.30 -86.33
N SER A 219 -42.26 -10.03 -86.20
CA SER A 219 -42.41 -9.04 -87.32
C SER A 219 -41.22 -9.21 -88.26
N THR A 220 -41.22 -10.34 -88.95
CA THR A 220 -40.35 -10.46 -90.14
C THR A 220 -41.20 -11.03 -91.27
N GLY A 221 -41.55 -10.23 -92.20
CA GLY A 221 -42.06 -10.73 -93.47
C GLY A 221 -42.96 -9.73 -94.20
N ARG A 222 -42.41 -8.70 -94.73
CA ARG A 222 -42.59 -8.45 -96.17
C ARG A 222 -41.74 -7.23 -96.59
#